data_e8a0f293365d68b45242613fc233c0d6
#
_entry.id   e8a0f293365d68b45242613fc233c0d6
#
_cell.length_a   1.000
_cell.length_b   1.000
_cell.length_c   1.000
_cell.angle_alpha   90.00
_cell.angle_beta   90.00
_cell.angle_gamma   90.00
#
_symmetry.space_group_name_H-M   'P 1'
#
loop_
_entity.id
_entity.type
_entity.pdbx_description
1 polymer ?
#
loop_
_entity_poly.entity_id
_entity_poly.type
_entity_poly.pdbx_seq_one_letter_code
_entity_poly.pdbx_strand_id
1 'polypeptide(L)'
;MGYAGLKQLIEQNAWREAGRELGQYMNGEWDDELAVLAATVFSALGDWEGAYTCIAQGLQYNYKNYELYLLLGNYYERKNCNQAWLCYENALYYCSDEDDRRIIQQHKERVQQDDRWCVHKVSIVILTYNLKDMNMQCIGSIRDTCAPSSYELVVVDNASTDGTLEWLQEQKDMTLVSNQENKGFPAGCNQGIKAAEPENDILLLNNDTIVLPNSIFWLRMGLYEEERIGATGSMSNSVINGQRIEAKLAGVEEYITYGTAMNIPMENALEKKTWLVGFAMLLKRKALDEVGLLDERFSPGQNEDVDLCIRLNLGWQMRLCHNSFIVHYGHGNGRNSYIWEQTFSVTSEKFREKWGFDMSYYTYSRKELIAMISEPKESRIRVLEVGCGCGATLAHIAYEWPEAKVSGIEIQDDIAKIGANYLDIRQGNIETMQIPYEKDTFDYIILADVLEHLHDPERILQKLLSYLKADDSILCSVPNILNRHVISDLLRGKLEYQDAGILDRTHLRFFTMDSIVRVFERCGMEVTQMMATYDTEELDAEAEELMNALYQIPHIADRQLFQVYQYVFRAKREREAE
;
A
#
# COMPACT_ATOMS: atom_id res chain seq x y z
N MET A 1 13.99 -38.66 -6.87
CA MET A 1 13.86 -39.83 -5.96
C MET A 1 12.55 -39.65 -5.23
N GLY A 2 11.64 -40.64 -5.27
CA GLY A 2 10.35 -40.43 -4.64
C GLY A 2 10.43 -40.53 -3.11
N TYR A 3 9.61 -39.79 -2.38
CA TYR A 3 9.51 -39.74 -0.93
C TYR A 3 8.78 -40.97 -0.32
N ALA A 4 9.00 -42.17 -0.87
CA ALA A 4 8.23 -43.38 -0.56
C ALA A 4 8.22 -43.76 0.91
N GLY A 5 9.36 -43.62 1.60
CA GLY A 5 9.46 -43.89 3.05
C GLY A 5 8.62 -42.92 3.87
N LEU A 6 8.70 -41.61 3.55
CA LEU A 6 7.94 -40.57 4.23
C LEU A 6 6.42 -40.74 3.98
N LYS A 7 6.00 -41.04 2.75
CA LYS A 7 4.60 -41.32 2.41
C LYS A 7 4.05 -42.51 3.20
N GLN A 8 4.80 -43.59 3.26
CA GLN A 8 4.39 -44.78 4.03
C GLN A 8 4.19 -44.47 5.52
N LEU A 9 5.07 -43.65 6.11
CA LEU A 9 4.92 -43.24 7.53
C LEU A 9 3.70 -42.35 7.73
N ILE A 10 3.40 -41.45 6.80
CA ILE A 10 2.20 -40.60 6.81
C ILE A 10 0.92 -41.45 6.72
N GLU A 11 0.86 -42.41 5.79
CA GLU A 11 -0.27 -43.36 5.65
C GLU A 11 -0.52 -44.18 6.91
N GLN A 12 0.54 -44.52 7.64
CA GLN A 12 0.49 -45.25 8.91
C GLN A 12 0.18 -44.34 10.12
N ASN A 13 0.01 -43.03 9.93
CA ASN A 13 -0.12 -42.02 11.00
C ASN A 13 1.07 -42.00 11.98
N ALA A 14 2.24 -42.44 11.54
CA ALA A 14 3.48 -42.49 12.34
C ALA A 14 4.18 -41.10 12.34
N TRP A 15 3.46 -40.07 12.85
CA TRP A 15 3.82 -38.66 12.71
C TRP A 15 5.20 -38.27 13.25
N ARG A 16 5.62 -38.87 14.38
CA ARG A 16 6.94 -38.60 15.00
C ARG A 16 8.08 -39.18 14.17
N GLU A 17 7.87 -40.38 13.61
CA GLU A 17 8.79 -41.04 12.71
C GLU A 17 8.85 -40.29 11.38
N ALA A 18 7.71 -39.90 10.85
CA ALA A 18 7.61 -39.08 9.65
C ALA A 18 8.36 -37.72 9.82
N GLY A 19 8.26 -37.08 10.98
CA GLY A 19 9.00 -35.85 11.28
C GLY A 19 10.53 -36.04 11.32
N ARG A 20 11.00 -37.20 11.81
CA ARG A 20 12.45 -37.53 11.76
C ARG A 20 12.93 -37.82 10.35
N GLU A 21 12.14 -38.57 9.58
CA GLU A 21 12.44 -38.89 8.19
C GLU A 21 12.44 -37.62 7.33
N LEU A 22 11.47 -36.72 7.53
CA LEU A 22 11.38 -35.42 6.87
C LEU A 22 12.68 -34.61 7.04
N GLY A 23 13.31 -34.65 8.20
CA GLY A 23 14.56 -33.93 8.49
C GLY A 23 15.71 -34.27 7.52
N GLN A 24 15.68 -35.42 6.85
CA GLN A 24 16.68 -35.80 5.85
C GLN A 24 16.50 -35.03 4.53
N TYR A 25 15.28 -34.57 4.23
CA TYR A 25 14.93 -33.88 3.00
C TYR A 25 14.96 -32.35 3.14
N MET A 26 14.82 -31.82 4.37
CA MET A 26 14.69 -30.36 4.60
C MET A 26 15.86 -29.52 4.09
N ASN A 27 17.06 -30.09 4.00
CA ASN A 27 18.26 -29.42 3.49
C ASN A 27 18.55 -29.69 2.01
N GLY A 28 17.66 -30.41 1.32
CA GLY A 28 17.80 -30.79 -0.09
C GLY A 28 17.08 -29.84 -1.05
N GLU A 29 16.92 -30.28 -2.29
CA GLU A 29 16.08 -29.59 -3.26
C GLU A 29 14.60 -29.81 -2.90
N TRP A 30 13.84 -28.72 -2.93
CA TRP A 30 12.42 -28.72 -2.67
C TRP A 30 11.61 -28.80 -3.96
N ASP A 31 10.47 -29.45 -3.87
CA ASP A 31 9.40 -29.42 -4.85
C ASP A 31 8.04 -29.28 -4.13
N ASP A 32 6.96 -29.15 -4.87
CA ASP A 32 5.62 -29.01 -4.32
C ASP A 32 5.13 -30.30 -3.64
N GLU A 33 5.59 -31.50 -4.05
CA GLU A 33 5.27 -32.76 -3.40
C GLU A 33 5.90 -32.83 -2.00
N LEU A 34 7.18 -32.48 -1.85
CA LEU A 34 7.83 -32.42 -0.54
C LEU A 34 7.13 -31.40 0.37
N ALA A 35 6.73 -30.26 -0.18
CA ALA A 35 6.03 -29.22 0.56
C ALA A 35 4.67 -29.72 1.12
N VAL A 36 3.88 -30.46 0.33
CA VAL A 36 2.63 -31.10 0.78
C VAL A 36 2.91 -32.08 1.92
N LEU A 37 3.89 -32.96 1.76
CA LEU A 37 4.24 -33.94 2.79
C LEU A 37 4.74 -33.28 4.08
N ALA A 38 5.61 -32.28 3.95
CA ALA A 38 6.13 -31.52 5.09
C ALA A 38 5.01 -30.78 5.82
N ALA A 39 4.17 -30.04 5.12
CA ALA A 39 3.04 -29.31 5.69
C ALA A 39 2.05 -30.26 6.39
N THR A 40 1.82 -31.45 5.83
CA THR A 40 0.98 -32.49 6.44
C THR A 40 1.57 -32.98 7.76
N VAL A 41 2.87 -33.28 7.77
CA VAL A 41 3.56 -33.74 9.00
C VAL A 41 3.57 -32.67 10.07
N PHE A 42 3.94 -31.42 9.73
CA PHE A 42 3.95 -30.32 10.69
C PHE A 42 2.55 -30.03 11.24
N SER A 43 1.52 -30.03 10.41
CA SER A 43 0.12 -29.88 10.84
C SER A 43 -0.30 -30.98 11.82
N ALA A 44 0.04 -32.24 11.55
CA ALA A 44 -0.27 -33.37 12.39
C ALA A 44 0.49 -33.33 13.73
N LEU A 45 1.68 -32.77 13.76
CA LEU A 45 2.48 -32.55 14.97
C LEU A 45 2.05 -31.29 15.75
N GLY A 46 1.15 -30.48 15.20
CA GLY A 46 0.66 -29.24 15.80
C GLY A 46 1.54 -28.01 15.56
N ASP A 47 2.57 -28.14 14.73
CA ASP A 47 3.41 -27.03 14.30
C ASP A 47 2.79 -26.36 13.06
N TRP A 48 1.84 -25.46 13.32
CA TRP A 48 1.07 -24.79 12.28
C TRP A 48 1.85 -23.69 11.54
N GLU A 49 2.80 -23.04 12.19
CA GLU A 49 3.65 -22.04 11.55
C GLU A 49 4.67 -22.73 10.62
N GLY A 50 5.24 -23.85 11.04
CA GLY A 50 6.05 -24.69 10.16
C GLY A 50 5.26 -25.21 8.95
N ALA A 51 4.01 -25.63 9.16
CA ALA A 51 3.12 -26.03 8.06
C ALA A 51 2.86 -24.87 7.08
N TYR A 52 2.55 -23.68 7.57
CA TYR A 52 2.33 -22.50 6.75
C TYR A 52 3.56 -22.14 5.90
N THR A 53 4.76 -22.17 6.50
CA THR A 53 6.03 -21.93 5.79
C THR A 53 6.23 -22.94 4.65
N CYS A 54 5.96 -24.24 4.90
CA CYS A 54 6.05 -25.27 3.85
C CYS A 54 5.02 -25.05 2.75
N ILE A 55 3.78 -24.66 3.08
CA ILE A 55 2.73 -24.35 2.10
C ILE A 55 3.18 -23.18 1.22
N ALA A 56 3.68 -22.08 1.83
CA ALA A 56 4.16 -20.92 1.11
C ALA A 56 5.29 -21.28 0.13
N GLN A 57 6.25 -22.06 0.60
CA GLN A 57 7.36 -22.54 -0.22
C GLN A 57 6.89 -23.45 -1.38
N GLY A 58 5.96 -24.38 -1.11
CA GLY A 58 5.41 -25.26 -2.13
C GLY A 58 4.67 -24.52 -3.24
N LEU A 59 3.90 -23.47 -2.88
CA LEU A 59 3.19 -22.64 -3.84
C LEU A 59 4.11 -21.76 -4.71
N GLN A 60 5.36 -21.53 -4.30
CA GLN A 60 6.38 -20.94 -5.17
C GLN A 60 6.77 -21.87 -6.32
N TYR A 61 6.83 -23.18 -6.05
CA TYR A 61 7.15 -24.18 -7.08
C TYR A 61 5.95 -24.47 -7.98
N ASN A 62 4.77 -24.60 -7.38
CA ASN A 62 3.54 -24.93 -8.11
C ASN A 62 2.32 -24.24 -7.50
N TYR A 63 2.01 -23.04 -7.98
CA TYR A 63 0.82 -22.28 -7.52
C TYR A 63 -0.52 -22.94 -7.87
N LYS A 64 -0.53 -24.05 -8.65
CA LYS A 64 -1.73 -24.82 -9.00
C LYS A 64 -1.94 -26.06 -8.12
N ASN A 65 -1.04 -26.34 -7.20
CA ASN A 65 -1.16 -27.51 -6.33
C ASN A 65 -2.34 -27.35 -5.35
N TYR A 66 -3.44 -28.04 -5.62
CA TYR A 66 -4.68 -27.95 -4.84
C TYR A 66 -4.53 -28.47 -3.41
N GLU A 67 -3.64 -29.45 -3.18
CA GLU A 67 -3.41 -30.01 -1.83
C GLU A 67 -2.83 -28.94 -0.88
N LEU A 68 -1.97 -28.06 -1.40
CA LEU A 68 -1.44 -26.93 -0.64
C LEU A 68 -2.53 -25.93 -0.24
N TYR A 69 -3.53 -25.67 -1.11
CA TYR A 69 -4.69 -24.85 -0.73
C TYR A 69 -5.62 -25.54 0.24
N LEU A 70 -5.78 -26.86 0.13
CA LEU A 70 -6.51 -27.65 1.13
C LEU A 70 -5.83 -27.54 2.51
N LEU A 71 -4.51 -27.71 2.57
CA LEU A 71 -3.73 -27.55 3.80
C LEU A 71 -3.76 -26.11 4.34
N LEU A 72 -3.72 -25.12 3.46
CA LEU A 72 -3.89 -23.72 3.82
C LEU A 72 -5.29 -23.44 4.39
N GLY A 73 -6.33 -24.06 3.84
CA GLY A 73 -7.69 -24.02 4.36
C GLY A 73 -7.74 -24.59 5.78
N ASN A 74 -7.13 -25.75 6.02
CA ASN A 74 -7.05 -26.38 7.35
C ASN A 74 -6.31 -25.48 8.36
N TYR A 75 -5.28 -24.77 7.94
CA TYR A 75 -4.60 -23.77 8.77
C TYR A 75 -5.55 -22.64 9.17
N TYR A 76 -6.29 -22.07 8.21
CA TYR A 76 -7.21 -20.96 8.45
C TYR A 76 -8.50 -21.36 9.19
N GLU A 77 -8.97 -22.61 9.10
CA GLU A 77 -10.13 -23.05 9.90
C GLU A 77 -9.96 -22.74 11.40
N ARG A 78 -8.74 -22.72 11.88
CA ARG A 78 -8.42 -22.42 13.27
C ARG A 78 -8.45 -20.93 13.61
N LYS A 79 -8.39 -20.07 12.60
CA LYS A 79 -8.22 -18.60 12.74
C LYS A 79 -9.42 -17.83 12.19
N ASN A 80 -9.85 -18.17 10.97
CA ASN A 80 -10.84 -17.40 10.24
C ASN A 80 -11.59 -18.27 9.22
N CYS A 81 -12.88 -18.54 9.46
CA CYS A 81 -13.71 -19.39 8.61
C CYS A 81 -13.86 -18.84 7.17
N ASN A 82 -13.86 -17.51 6.99
CA ASN A 82 -13.98 -16.90 5.68
C ASN A 82 -12.73 -17.16 4.82
N GLN A 83 -11.54 -16.98 5.40
CA GLN A 83 -10.28 -17.28 4.71
C GLN A 83 -10.13 -18.79 4.44
N ALA A 84 -10.54 -19.65 5.37
CA ALA A 84 -10.58 -21.09 5.14
C ALA A 84 -11.48 -21.46 3.95
N TRP A 85 -12.68 -20.90 3.91
CA TRP A 85 -13.61 -21.13 2.81
C TRP A 85 -13.04 -20.71 1.44
N LEU A 86 -12.35 -19.55 1.38
CA LEU A 86 -11.67 -19.07 0.17
C LEU A 86 -10.55 -20.03 -0.27
N CYS A 87 -9.78 -20.57 0.67
CA CYS A 87 -8.75 -21.57 0.37
C CYS A 87 -9.35 -22.84 -0.23
N TYR A 88 -10.46 -23.34 0.31
CA TYR A 88 -11.15 -24.52 -0.23
C TYR A 88 -11.79 -24.23 -1.60
N GLU A 89 -12.31 -23.01 -1.84
CA GLU A 89 -12.79 -22.61 -3.16
C GLU A 89 -11.64 -22.64 -4.18
N ASN A 90 -10.47 -22.15 -3.81
CA ASN A 90 -9.28 -22.15 -4.69
C ASN A 90 -8.72 -23.58 -4.88
N ALA A 91 -8.76 -24.42 -3.84
CA ALA A 91 -8.41 -25.84 -3.97
C ALA A 91 -9.33 -26.57 -4.96
N LEU A 92 -10.65 -26.33 -4.89
CA LEU A 92 -11.62 -26.89 -5.84
C LEU A 92 -11.38 -26.42 -7.28
N TYR A 93 -10.90 -25.21 -7.47
CA TYR A 93 -10.59 -24.66 -8.81
C TYR A 93 -9.45 -25.43 -9.47
N TYR A 94 -8.40 -25.78 -8.74
CA TYR A 94 -7.25 -26.49 -9.27
C TYR A 94 -7.37 -28.04 -9.20
N CYS A 95 -8.27 -28.58 -8.37
CA CYS A 95 -8.43 -30.02 -8.21
C CYS A 95 -9.20 -30.62 -9.37
N SER A 96 -8.63 -31.66 -10.01
CA SER A 96 -9.28 -32.46 -11.07
C SER A 96 -9.72 -33.85 -10.60
N ASP A 97 -9.26 -34.31 -9.43
CA ASP A 97 -9.64 -35.60 -8.87
C ASP A 97 -11.02 -35.52 -8.18
N GLU A 98 -11.93 -36.43 -8.57
CA GLU A 98 -13.32 -36.40 -8.11
C GLU A 98 -13.48 -36.78 -6.62
N ASP A 99 -12.62 -37.65 -6.09
CA ASP A 99 -12.70 -38.06 -4.69
C ASP A 99 -12.17 -36.95 -3.77
N ASP A 100 -11.05 -36.32 -4.16
CA ASP A 100 -10.50 -35.17 -3.44
C ASP A 100 -11.45 -33.96 -3.53
N ARG A 101 -12.08 -33.71 -4.67
CA ARG A 101 -13.11 -32.66 -4.81
C ARG A 101 -14.24 -32.85 -3.80
N ARG A 102 -14.72 -34.09 -3.58
CA ARG A 102 -15.76 -34.35 -2.59
C ARG A 102 -15.28 -34.03 -1.17
N ILE A 103 -14.04 -34.39 -0.83
CA ILE A 103 -13.44 -34.09 0.47
C ILE A 103 -13.33 -32.57 0.67
N ILE A 104 -12.77 -31.86 -0.31
CA ILE A 104 -12.62 -30.39 -0.26
C ILE A 104 -14.00 -29.72 -0.14
N GLN A 105 -14.99 -30.18 -0.89
CA GLN A 105 -16.34 -29.65 -0.85
C GLN A 105 -16.97 -29.84 0.55
N GLN A 106 -16.77 -30.98 1.22
CA GLN A 106 -17.23 -31.21 2.59
C GLN A 106 -16.59 -30.23 3.59
N HIS A 107 -15.29 -29.95 3.45
CA HIS A 107 -14.60 -28.95 4.27
C HIS A 107 -15.21 -27.56 4.04
N LYS A 108 -15.41 -27.17 2.78
CA LYS A 108 -16.01 -25.89 2.40
C LYS A 108 -17.41 -25.71 2.98
N GLU A 109 -18.27 -26.73 2.87
CA GLU A 109 -19.63 -26.73 3.43
C GLU A 109 -19.64 -26.68 4.96
N ARG A 110 -18.68 -27.34 5.62
CA ARG A 110 -18.55 -27.31 7.07
C ARG A 110 -18.24 -25.90 7.58
N VAL A 111 -17.26 -25.20 6.98
CA VAL A 111 -16.92 -23.83 7.41
C VAL A 111 -17.99 -22.82 7.06
N GLN A 112 -18.80 -23.08 6.05
CA GLN A 112 -19.95 -22.26 5.69
C GLN A 112 -21.09 -22.29 6.73
N GLN A 113 -21.09 -23.30 7.64
CA GLN A 113 -22.06 -23.38 8.74
C GLN A 113 -21.66 -22.54 9.95
N ASP A 114 -20.48 -21.93 9.97
CA ASP A 114 -20.08 -21.01 11.04
C ASP A 114 -20.88 -19.70 10.91
N ASP A 115 -21.47 -19.23 12.00
CA ASP A 115 -22.30 -18.00 12.03
C ASP A 115 -21.52 -16.73 11.60
N ARG A 116 -20.19 -16.79 11.59
CA ARG A 116 -19.30 -15.70 11.15
C ARG A 116 -19.01 -15.72 9.64
N TRP A 117 -19.41 -16.79 8.95
CA TRP A 117 -19.19 -16.88 7.52
C TRP A 117 -20.01 -15.83 6.77
N CYS A 118 -19.34 -15.05 5.89
CA CYS A 118 -19.97 -13.96 5.15
C CYS A 118 -19.29 -13.70 3.79
N VAL A 119 -18.70 -14.73 3.18
CA VAL A 119 -17.97 -14.55 1.91
C VAL A 119 -18.93 -14.42 0.73
N HIS A 120 -18.78 -13.36 -0.05
CA HIS A 120 -19.53 -13.12 -1.28
C HIS A 120 -18.66 -13.38 -2.53
N LYS A 121 -19.32 -13.53 -3.67
CA LYS A 121 -18.66 -13.48 -4.99
C LYS A 121 -18.17 -12.05 -5.27
N VAL A 122 -17.41 -11.92 -6.34
CA VAL A 122 -16.89 -10.62 -6.78
C VAL A 122 -17.52 -10.24 -8.11
N SER A 123 -18.15 -9.08 -8.20
CA SER A 123 -18.48 -8.43 -9.46
C SER A 123 -17.28 -7.61 -9.91
N ILE A 124 -16.62 -8.06 -10.97
CA ILE A 124 -15.48 -7.37 -11.57
C ILE A 124 -16.04 -6.32 -12.53
N VAL A 125 -15.97 -5.07 -12.14
CA VAL A 125 -16.48 -3.93 -12.90
C VAL A 125 -15.34 -3.32 -13.70
N ILE A 126 -15.44 -3.38 -15.03
CA ILE A 126 -14.47 -2.84 -15.97
C ILE A 126 -15.12 -1.72 -16.75
N LEU A 127 -14.57 -0.50 -16.66
CA LEU A 127 -14.94 0.60 -17.53
C LEU A 127 -13.99 0.64 -18.72
N THR A 128 -14.55 0.66 -19.93
CA THR A 128 -13.76 0.76 -21.17
C THR A 128 -14.14 1.97 -22.00
N TYR A 129 -13.15 2.55 -22.64
CA TYR A 129 -13.29 3.55 -23.70
C TYR A 129 -12.18 3.36 -24.72
N ASN A 130 -12.50 2.73 -25.86
CA ASN A 130 -11.53 2.28 -26.85
C ASN A 130 -10.51 1.24 -26.28
N LEU A 131 -9.35 1.07 -26.92
CA LEU A 131 -8.30 0.13 -26.53
C LEU A 131 -8.72 -1.34 -26.61
N LYS A 132 -9.33 -1.73 -27.74
CA LYS A 132 -9.88 -3.08 -27.97
C LYS A 132 -8.92 -4.20 -27.55
N ASP A 133 -7.67 -4.16 -27.98
CA ASP A 133 -6.70 -5.23 -27.69
C ASP A 133 -6.38 -5.34 -26.20
N MET A 134 -6.31 -4.23 -25.47
CA MET A 134 -6.11 -4.23 -24.00
C MET A 134 -7.35 -4.78 -23.30
N ASN A 135 -8.56 -4.44 -23.73
CA ASN A 135 -9.79 -5.02 -23.19
C ASN A 135 -9.83 -6.54 -23.41
N MET A 136 -9.43 -7.01 -24.58
CA MET A 136 -9.34 -8.45 -24.89
C MET A 136 -8.33 -9.14 -23.96
N GLN A 137 -7.18 -8.56 -23.74
CA GLN A 137 -6.14 -9.10 -22.85
C GLN A 137 -6.58 -9.09 -21.38
N CYS A 138 -7.16 -7.99 -20.90
CA CYS A 138 -7.66 -7.87 -19.54
C CYS A 138 -8.73 -8.92 -19.24
N ILE A 139 -9.78 -8.98 -20.05
CA ILE A 139 -10.88 -9.94 -19.88
C ILE A 139 -10.40 -11.39 -20.06
N GLY A 140 -9.52 -11.64 -21.04
CA GLY A 140 -8.88 -12.94 -21.24
C GLY A 140 -8.11 -13.39 -19.99
N SER A 141 -7.29 -12.51 -19.41
CA SER A 141 -6.50 -12.83 -18.23
C SER A 141 -7.36 -13.19 -17.00
N ILE A 142 -8.53 -12.57 -16.83
CA ILE A 142 -9.49 -12.92 -15.77
C ILE A 142 -10.02 -14.32 -15.98
N ARG A 143 -10.44 -14.65 -17.21
CA ARG A 143 -10.98 -15.97 -17.56
C ARG A 143 -9.95 -17.09 -17.35
N ASP A 144 -8.69 -16.80 -17.63
CA ASP A 144 -7.58 -17.76 -17.53
C ASP A 144 -7.13 -18.01 -16.10
N THR A 145 -7.35 -17.06 -15.19
CA THR A 145 -6.72 -17.09 -13.85
C THR A 145 -7.70 -17.15 -12.68
N CYS A 146 -8.99 -16.92 -12.92
CA CYS A 146 -10.01 -16.89 -11.87
C CYS A 146 -11.00 -18.05 -12.02
N ALA A 147 -11.43 -18.64 -10.89
CA ALA A 147 -12.48 -19.65 -10.89
C ALA A 147 -13.82 -19.05 -11.41
N PRO A 148 -14.45 -19.61 -12.44
CA PRO A 148 -15.69 -19.04 -13.01
C PRO A 148 -16.85 -18.90 -12.01
N SER A 149 -16.83 -19.70 -10.94
CA SER A 149 -17.83 -19.65 -9.87
C SER A 149 -17.63 -18.52 -8.86
N SER A 150 -16.43 -17.91 -8.84
CA SER A 150 -16.04 -16.92 -7.82
C SER A 150 -16.35 -15.48 -8.22
N TYR A 151 -16.67 -15.21 -9.47
CA TYR A 151 -16.91 -13.86 -9.98
C TYR A 151 -18.05 -13.79 -11.00
N GLU A 152 -18.45 -12.57 -11.33
CA GLU A 152 -19.14 -12.16 -12.55
C GLU A 152 -18.39 -11.01 -13.21
N LEU A 153 -18.54 -10.87 -14.53
CA LEU A 153 -18.00 -9.74 -15.28
C LEU A 153 -19.09 -8.73 -15.58
N VAL A 154 -18.84 -7.47 -15.24
CA VAL A 154 -19.69 -6.33 -15.62
C VAL A 154 -18.81 -5.33 -16.37
N VAL A 155 -19.07 -5.17 -17.67
CA VAL A 155 -18.28 -4.29 -18.52
C VAL A 155 -19.15 -3.11 -18.95
N VAL A 156 -18.63 -1.90 -18.76
CA VAL A 156 -19.28 -0.65 -19.17
C VAL A 156 -18.51 -0.07 -20.35
N ASP A 157 -19.11 -0.05 -21.52
CA ASP A 157 -18.54 0.64 -22.69
C ASP A 157 -18.96 2.10 -22.68
N ASN A 158 -17.98 2.98 -22.62
CA ASN A 158 -18.19 4.42 -22.50
C ASN A 158 -18.15 5.14 -23.86
N ALA A 159 -18.89 4.58 -24.84
CA ALA A 159 -18.98 5.03 -26.23
C ALA A 159 -17.68 4.83 -27.04
N SER A 160 -17.14 3.62 -27.06
CA SER A 160 -15.98 3.25 -27.87
C SER A 160 -16.28 3.31 -29.38
N THR A 161 -15.25 3.64 -30.17
CA THR A 161 -15.36 3.82 -31.64
C THR A 161 -14.35 3.00 -32.44
N ASP A 162 -13.56 2.13 -31.78
CA ASP A 162 -12.47 1.36 -32.37
C ASP A 162 -12.80 -0.14 -32.60
N GLY A 163 -14.09 -0.49 -32.51
CA GLY A 163 -14.56 -1.89 -32.62
C GLY A 163 -14.58 -2.63 -31.26
N THR A 164 -14.33 -1.92 -30.15
CA THR A 164 -14.47 -2.48 -28.79
C THR A 164 -15.90 -2.91 -28.50
N LEU A 165 -16.89 -2.04 -28.76
CA LEU A 165 -18.30 -2.32 -28.48
C LEU A 165 -18.80 -3.54 -29.25
N GLU A 166 -18.49 -3.63 -30.55
CA GLU A 166 -18.90 -4.76 -31.40
C GLU A 166 -18.34 -6.08 -30.86
N TRP A 167 -17.06 -6.07 -30.45
CA TRP A 167 -16.44 -7.25 -29.85
C TRP A 167 -17.07 -7.61 -28.49
N LEU A 168 -17.38 -6.64 -27.63
CA LEU A 168 -18.03 -6.87 -26.34
C LEU A 168 -19.44 -7.48 -26.53
N GLN A 169 -20.20 -7.06 -27.54
CA GLN A 169 -21.53 -7.59 -27.83
C GLN A 169 -21.51 -9.07 -28.23
N GLU A 170 -20.39 -9.59 -28.72
CA GLU A 170 -20.21 -11.01 -29.04
C GLU A 170 -19.96 -11.89 -27.79
N GLN A 171 -19.58 -11.29 -26.68
CA GLN A 171 -19.32 -12.02 -25.44
C GLN A 171 -20.63 -12.36 -24.71
N LYS A 172 -20.77 -13.61 -24.22
CA LYS A 172 -22.01 -14.10 -23.61
C LYS A 172 -21.92 -14.32 -22.08
N ASP A 173 -20.74 -14.21 -21.54
CA ASP A 173 -20.41 -14.53 -20.14
C ASP A 173 -20.22 -13.28 -19.27
N MET A 174 -20.78 -12.15 -19.73
CA MET A 174 -20.68 -10.88 -19.02
C MET A 174 -21.97 -10.05 -19.13
N THR A 175 -22.16 -9.14 -18.17
CA THR A 175 -23.15 -8.07 -18.25
C THR A 175 -22.52 -6.87 -18.94
N LEU A 176 -23.09 -6.44 -20.07
CA LEU A 176 -22.63 -5.28 -20.85
C LEU A 176 -23.57 -4.09 -20.65
N VAL A 177 -23.00 -2.96 -20.20
CA VAL A 177 -23.68 -1.65 -20.19
C VAL A 177 -23.04 -0.78 -21.28
N SER A 178 -23.81 -0.27 -22.21
CA SER A 178 -23.31 0.50 -23.36
C SER A 178 -23.84 1.93 -23.31
N ASN A 179 -22.94 2.90 -23.25
CA ASN A 179 -23.24 4.34 -23.27
C ASN A 179 -23.21 4.90 -24.69
N GLN A 180 -24.01 5.93 -24.94
CA GLN A 180 -24.02 6.65 -26.21
C GLN A 180 -22.97 7.79 -26.25
N GLU A 181 -22.46 8.18 -25.10
CA GLU A 181 -21.44 9.21 -24.91
C GLU A 181 -20.50 8.83 -23.75
N ASN A 182 -19.28 9.35 -23.74
CA ASN A 182 -18.35 9.14 -22.64
C ASN A 182 -18.80 9.96 -21.42
N LYS A 183 -19.24 9.27 -20.36
CA LYS A 183 -19.74 9.86 -19.10
C LYS A 183 -18.64 10.13 -18.06
N GLY A 184 -17.40 9.82 -18.38
CA GLY A 184 -16.28 9.88 -17.46
C GLY A 184 -16.17 8.62 -16.58
N PHE A 185 -15.06 8.55 -15.83
CA PHE A 185 -14.71 7.36 -15.06
C PHE A 185 -15.69 7.08 -13.90
N PRO A 186 -15.96 8.04 -12.99
CA PRO A 186 -16.82 7.75 -11.83
C PRO A 186 -18.25 7.38 -12.22
N ALA A 187 -18.85 8.06 -13.21
CA ALA A 187 -20.21 7.77 -13.65
C ALA A 187 -20.31 6.40 -14.34
N GLY A 188 -19.32 6.06 -15.19
CA GLY A 188 -19.26 4.74 -15.84
C GLY A 188 -19.08 3.61 -14.81
N CYS A 189 -18.16 3.74 -13.87
CA CYS A 189 -17.99 2.76 -12.80
C CYS A 189 -19.26 2.60 -11.95
N ASN A 190 -19.95 3.70 -11.62
CA ASN A 190 -21.21 3.67 -10.89
C ASN A 190 -22.31 2.91 -11.64
N GLN A 191 -22.36 3.01 -12.97
CA GLN A 191 -23.29 2.22 -13.78
C GLN A 191 -22.98 0.72 -13.70
N GLY A 192 -21.69 0.35 -13.76
CA GLY A 192 -21.24 -1.03 -13.59
C GLY A 192 -21.58 -1.59 -12.20
N ILE A 193 -21.34 -0.83 -11.14
CA ILE A 193 -21.70 -1.21 -9.77
C ILE A 193 -23.21 -1.44 -9.61
N LYS A 194 -24.03 -0.59 -10.25
CA LYS A 194 -25.49 -0.73 -10.21
C LYS A 194 -26.01 -1.91 -11.04
N ALA A 195 -25.26 -2.33 -12.06
CA ALA A 195 -25.60 -3.48 -12.91
C ALA A 195 -25.11 -4.81 -12.34
N ALA A 196 -24.23 -4.77 -11.33
CA ALA A 196 -23.69 -5.93 -10.62
C ALA A 196 -24.74 -6.57 -9.70
N GLU A 197 -24.60 -7.88 -9.44
CA GLU A 197 -25.43 -8.58 -8.45
C GLU A 197 -25.32 -7.90 -7.08
N PRO A 198 -26.47 -7.62 -6.42
CA PRO A 198 -26.50 -6.78 -5.21
C PRO A 198 -25.70 -7.32 -4.03
N GLU A 199 -25.56 -8.65 -3.92
CA GLU A 199 -24.87 -9.31 -2.82
C GLU A 199 -23.36 -9.38 -3.02
N ASN A 200 -22.86 -9.18 -4.24
CA ASN A 200 -21.44 -9.37 -4.55
C ASN A 200 -20.58 -8.19 -4.07
N ASP A 201 -19.37 -8.50 -3.61
CA ASP A 201 -18.31 -7.51 -3.44
C ASP A 201 -17.89 -6.94 -4.80
N ILE A 202 -17.38 -5.72 -4.85
CA ILE A 202 -17.06 -5.01 -6.08
C ILE A 202 -15.55 -4.90 -6.28
N LEU A 203 -15.04 -5.44 -7.37
CA LEU A 203 -13.69 -5.13 -7.84
C LEU A 203 -13.76 -4.08 -8.95
N LEU A 204 -13.35 -2.86 -8.67
CA LEU A 204 -13.06 -1.88 -9.72
C LEU A 204 -11.72 -2.25 -10.36
N LEU A 205 -11.72 -2.51 -11.66
CA LEU A 205 -10.53 -2.95 -12.39
C LEU A 205 -10.37 -2.13 -13.68
N ASN A 206 -9.19 -1.54 -13.87
CA ASN A 206 -8.89 -0.84 -15.12
C ASN A 206 -8.77 -1.83 -16.29
N ASN A 207 -9.21 -1.39 -17.46
CA ASN A 207 -9.20 -2.20 -18.68
C ASN A 207 -7.81 -2.41 -19.30
N ASP A 208 -6.80 -1.71 -18.81
CA ASP A 208 -5.38 -1.82 -19.21
C ASP A 208 -4.54 -2.61 -18.18
N THR A 209 -5.13 -3.67 -17.64
CA THR A 209 -4.50 -4.57 -16.67
C THR A 209 -4.38 -6.00 -17.18
N ILE A 210 -3.44 -6.77 -16.60
CA ILE A 210 -3.37 -8.22 -16.74
C ILE A 210 -3.49 -8.82 -15.34
N VAL A 211 -4.58 -9.54 -15.11
CA VAL A 211 -4.81 -10.29 -13.87
C VAL A 211 -3.95 -11.54 -13.89
N LEU A 212 -3.18 -11.73 -12.82
CA LEU A 212 -2.28 -12.87 -12.70
C LEU A 212 -2.88 -13.95 -11.78
N PRO A 213 -2.40 -15.20 -11.89
CA PRO A 213 -2.86 -16.27 -11.00
C PRO A 213 -2.87 -15.84 -9.54
N ASN A 214 -3.95 -16.14 -8.84
CA ASN A 214 -4.19 -15.86 -7.42
C ASN A 214 -4.24 -14.38 -7.00
N SER A 215 -4.03 -13.40 -7.88
CA SER A 215 -4.06 -11.99 -7.47
C SER A 215 -5.41 -11.59 -6.84
N ILE A 216 -6.53 -11.93 -7.47
CA ILE A 216 -7.88 -11.65 -6.92
C ILE A 216 -8.16 -12.53 -5.69
N PHE A 217 -7.66 -13.78 -5.66
CA PHE A 217 -7.76 -14.63 -4.48
C PHE A 217 -7.14 -13.94 -3.24
N TRP A 218 -5.93 -13.39 -3.34
CA TRP A 218 -5.29 -12.71 -2.22
C TRP A 218 -5.96 -11.38 -1.85
N LEU A 219 -6.52 -10.64 -2.80
CA LEU A 219 -7.37 -9.49 -2.49
C LEU A 219 -8.57 -9.90 -1.63
N ARG A 220 -9.24 -11.02 -1.96
CA ARG A 220 -10.36 -11.57 -1.19
C ARG A 220 -9.89 -12.06 0.19
N MET A 221 -8.75 -12.76 0.27
CA MET A 221 -8.16 -13.19 1.53
C MET A 221 -7.93 -12.00 2.48
N GLY A 222 -7.39 -10.91 1.96
CA GLY A 222 -7.20 -9.67 2.71
C GLY A 222 -8.52 -8.99 3.10
N LEU A 223 -9.53 -8.96 2.21
CA LEU A 223 -10.82 -8.33 2.48
C LEU A 223 -11.56 -9.00 3.66
N TYR A 224 -11.38 -10.32 3.80
CA TYR A 224 -12.03 -11.14 4.81
C TYR A 224 -11.13 -11.47 6.01
N GLU A 225 -9.96 -10.82 6.14
CA GLU A 225 -9.11 -11.02 7.33
C GLU A 225 -9.78 -10.48 8.60
N GLU A 226 -10.36 -9.28 8.54
CA GLU A 226 -11.08 -8.64 9.63
C GLU A 226 -12.44 -8.09 9.15
N GLU A 227 -13.42 -8.05 10.05
CA GLU A 227 -14.77 -7.56 9.72
C GLU A 227 -14.76 -6.11 9.20
N ARG A 228 -13.94 -5.25 9.82
CA ARG A 228 -13.85 -3.81 9.51
C ARG A 228 -13.04 -3.47 8.26
N ILE A 229 -12.46 -4.42 7.56
CA ILE A 229 -11.81 -4.15 6.28
C ILE A 229 -12.89 -3.95 5.23
N GLY A 230 -12.95 -2.75 4.68
CA GLY A 230 -13.92 -2.34 3.66
C GLY A 230 -13.36 -2.36 2.24
N ALA A 231 -12.02 -2.30 2.09
CA ALA A 231 -11.37 -2.40 0.79
C ALA A 231 -9.97 -2.99 0.85
N THR A 232 -9.58 -3.65 -0.25
CA THR A 232 -8.21 -4.11 -0.49
C THR A 232 -7.71 -3.65 -1.86
N GLY A 233 -6.41 -3.39 -1.97
CA GLY A 233 -5.74 -2.99 -3.21
C GLY A 233 -4.56 -3.89 -3.52
N SER A 234 -4.24 -4.00 -4.80
CA SER A 234 -3.14 -4.80 -5.33
C SER A 234 -1.87 -3.97 -5.47
N MET A 235 -0.71 -4.64 -5.41
CA MET A 235 0.57 -4.13 -5.91
C MET A 235 0.58 -4.10 -7.43
N SER A 236 1.42 -3.26 -8.04
CA SER A 236 1.59 -3.19 -9.49
C SER A 236 2.95 -2.63 -9.90
N ASN A 237 3.24 -2.70 -11.19
CA ASN A 237 4.42 -2.08 -11.82
C ASN A 237 4.22 -0.59 -12.16
N SER A 238 2.99 -0.12 -12.31
CA SER A 238 2.70 1.23 -12.82
C SER A 238 1.55 1.89 -12.06
N VAL A 239 1.80 2.28 -10.82
CA VAL A 239 0.87 2.97 -9.93
C VAL A 239 1.62 3.91 -9.00
N ILE A 240 0.89 4.66 -8.20
CA ILE A 240 1.41 5.58 -7.16
C ILE A 240 1.08 5.06 -5.76
N ASN A 241 1.25 5.87 -4.75
CA ASN A 241 0.84 5.64 -3.36
C ASN A 241 1.49 4.41 -2.67
N GLY A 242 2.75 4.09 -3.03
CA GLY A 242 3.45 2.94 -2.43
C GLY A 242 2.90 1.57 -2.85
N GLN A 243 1.92 1.51 -3.77
CA GLN A 243 1.44 0.27 -4.39
C GLN A 243 2.33 -0.18 -5.55
N ARG A 244 3.30 0.65 -5.93
CA ARG A 244 4.27 0.31 -6.97
C ARG A 244 5.42 -0.48 -6.37
N ILE A 245 5.78 -1.59 -7.03
CA ILE A 245 7.01 -2.30 -6.71
C ILE A 245 8.25 -1.48 -7.07
N GLU A 246 9.34 -1.68 -6.35
CA GLU A 246 10.60 -0.98 -6.61
C GLU A 246 11.40 -1.58 -7.76
N ALA A 247 11.16 -2.86 -8.09
CA ALA A 247 11.82 -3.56 -9.18
C ALA A 247 11.49 -2.92 -10.53
N LYS A 248 12.54 -2.57 -11.29
CA LYS A 248 12.44 -2.09 -12.66
C LYS A 248 12.77 -3.23 -13.60
N LEU A 249 11.75 -3.84 -14.20
CA LEU A 249 11.88 -4.96 -15.14
C LEU A 249 11.76 -4.45 -16.58
N ALA A 250 12.35 -5.18 -17.53
CA ALA A 250 12.51 -4.71 -18.90
C ALA A 250 11.22 -4.78 -19.73
N GLY A 251 10.26 -5.62 -19.36
CA GLY A 251 9.05 -5.81 -20.15
C GLY A 251 7.90 -6.48 -19.41
N VAL A 252 6.75 -6.55 -20.06
CA VAL A 252 5.49 -7.08 -19.48
C VAL A 252 5.66 -8.54 -19.06
N GLU A 253 6.34 -9.36 -19.85
CA GLU A 253 6.58 -10.79 -19.56
C GLU A 253 7.37 -11.00 -18.27
N GLU A 254 8.36 -10.14 -18.01
CA GLU A 254 9.10 -10.18 -16.75
C GLU A 254 8.23 -9.79 -15.55
N TYR A 255 7.33 -8.80 -15.71
CA TYR A 255 6.36 -8.45 -14.68
C TYR A 255 5.33 -9.56 -14.45
N ILE A 256 4.89 -10.28 -15.48
CA ILE A 256 4.02 -11.45 -15.36
C ILE A 256 4.71 -12.55 -14.53
N THR A 257 5.95 -12.85 -14.85
CA THR A 257 6.75 -13.87 -14.12
C THR A 257 6.95 -13.45 -12.66
N TYR A 258 7.38 -12.22 -12.43
CA TYR A 258 7.59 -11.65 -11.11
C TYR A 258 6.30 -11.69 -10.29
N GLY A 259 5.19 -11.16 -10.82
CA GLY A 259 3.92 -11.07 -10.12
C GLY A 259 3.30 -12.44 -9.83
N THR A 260 3.43 -13.39 -10.74
CA THR A 260 2.98 -14.77 -10.49
C THR A 260 3.72 -15.39 -9.30
N ALA A 261 5.03 -15.15 -9.19
CA ALA A 261 5.84 -15.62 -8.07
C ALA A 261 5.53 -14.87 -6.75
N MET A 262 5.01 -13.65 -6.82
CA MET A 262 4.62 -12.86 -5.64
C MET A 262 3.22 -13.22 -5.13
N ASN A 263 2.33 -13.78 -5.96
CA ASN A 263 0.95 -14.09 -5.61
C ASN A 263 0.82 -15.40 -4.84
N ILE A 264 1.50 -15.50 -3.70
CA ILE A 264 1.59 -16.67 -2.81
C ILE A 264 1.37 -16.26 -1.35
N PRO A 265 1.18 -17.21 -0.39
CA PRO A 265 1.13 -16.87 1.02
C PRO A 265 2.40 -16.12 1.45
N MET A 266 2.20 -15.04 2.21
CA MET A 266 3.27 -14.20 2.72
C MET A 266 2.93 -13.84 4.18
N GLU A 267 3.90 -13.97 5.09
CA GLU A 267 3.77 -13.41 6.42
C GLU A 267 3.65 -11.89 6.33
N ASN A 268 2.78 -11.32 7.15
CA ASN A 268 2.55 -9.87 7.17
C ASN A 268 2.24 -9.26 5.78
N ALA A 269 1.38 -9.94 4.99
CA ALA A 269 1.07 -9.51 3.62
C ALA A 269 0.26 -8.19 3.54
N LEU A 270 -0.39 -7.76 4.63
CA LEU A 270 -1.39 -6.70 4.62
C LEU A 270 -0.89 -5.43 5.30
N GLU A 271 -0.64 -4.40 4.50
CA GLU A 271 -0.28 -3.06 4.98
C GLU A 271 -1.53 -2.18 5.14
N LYS A 272 -1.67 -1.51 6.27
CA LYS A 272 -2.73 -0.50 6.49
C LYS A 272 -2.50 0.70 5.57
N LYS A 273 -3.54 1.14 4.87
CA LYS A 273 -3.49 2.31 3.99
C LYS A 273 -4.63 3.28 4.29
N THR A 274 -4.35 4.58 4.11
CA THR A 274 -5.36 5.66 4.15
C THR A 274 -6.14 5.77 2.85
N TRP A 275 -5.54 5.38 1.74
CA TRP A 275 -6.19 5.32 0.44
C TRP A 275 -5.49 4.31 -0.47
N LEU A 276 -6.24 3.82 -1.44
CA LEU A 276 -5.82 2.87 -2.46
C LEU A 276 -6.09 3.46 -3.84
N VAL A 277 -5.23 3.17 -4.79
CA VAL A 277 -5.43 3.58 -6.18
C VAL A 277 -6.50 2.71 -6.82
N GLY A 278 -7.44 3.33 -7.53
CA GLY A 278 -8.62 2.69 -8.10
C GLY A 278 -8.37 1.77 -9.30
N PHE A 279 -7.10 1.48 -9.69
CA PHE A 279 -6.80 0.62 -10.83
C PHE A 279 -7.23 -0.85 -10.63
N ALA A 280 -7.14 -1.33 -9.38
CA ALA A 280 -7.55 -2.66 -8.92
C ALA A 280 -7.90 -2.57 -7.42
N MET A 281 -9.13 -2.17 -7.12
CA MET A 281 -9.62 -1.96 -5.76
C MET A 281 -10.83 -2.87 -5.52
N LEU A 282 -10.67 -3.84 -4.61
CA LEU A 282 -11.76 -4.71 -4.16
C LEU A 282 -12.46 -4.09 -2.96
N LEU A 283 -13.74 -3.85 -3.08
CA LEU A 283 -14.60 -3.18 -2.11
C LEU A 283 -15.61 -4.17 -1.52
N LYS A 284 -15.72 -4.22 -0.21
CA LYS A 284 -16.81 -4.96 0.45
C LYS A 284 -18.13 -4.29 0.14
N ARG A 285 -19.13 -5.04 -0.34
CA ARG A 285 -20.46 -4.50 -0.71
C ARG A 285 -21.05 -3.68 0.43
N LYS A 286 -21.06 -4.23 1.64
CA LYS A 286 -21.58 -3.55 2.83
C LYS A 286 -20.90 -2.19 3.06
N ALA A 287 -19.59 -2.11 2.90
CA ALA A 287 -18.86 -0.85 3.06
C ALA A 287 -19.25 0.18 2.00
N LEU A 288 -19.35 -0.25 0.74
CA LEU A 288 -19.74 0.61 -0.37
C LEU A 288 -21.18 1.13 -0.23
N ASP A 289 -22.10 0.28 0.24
CA ASP A 289 -23.50 0.67 0.47
C ASP A 289 -23.62 1.71 1.60
N GLU A 290 -22.79 1.62 2.63
CA GLU A 290 -22.76 2.57 3.74
C GLU A 290 -22.18 3.94 3.35
N VAL A 291 -21.09 3.97 2.55
CA VAL A 291 -20.40 5.22 2.22
C VAL A 291 -20.85 5.83 0.90
N GLY A 292 -21.60 5.08 0.08
CA GLY A 292 -22.07 5.48 -1.23
C GLY A 292 -21.03 5.27 -2.35
N LEU A 293 -21.48 5.46 -3.58
CA LEU A 293 -20.73 5.24 -4.81
C LEU A 293 -19.64 6.30 -5.04
N LEU A 294 -18.90 6.19 -6.15
CA LEU A 294 -17.95 7.21 -6.59
C LEU A 294 -18.68 8.55 -6.81
N ASP A 295 -18.05 9.65 -6.38
CA ASP A 295 -18.62 10.99 -6.53
C ASP A 295 -18.40 11.51 -7.97
N GLU A 296 -19.47 11.62 -8.73
CA GLU A 296 -19.44 11.98 -10.15
C GLU A 296 -18.98 13.42 -10.43
N ARG A 297 -18.86 14.29 -9.40
CA ARG A 297 -18.24 15.61 -9.55
C ARG A 297 -16.78 15.53 -10.00
N PHE A 298 -16.10 14.44 -9.71
CA PHE A 298 -14.71 14.20 -10.12
C PHE A 298 -14.58 13.72 -11.57
N SER A 299 -15.65 13.78 -12.36
CA SER A 299 -15.57 13.54 -13.80
C SER A 299 -14.64 14.55 -14.49
N PRO A 300 -13.83 14.12 -15.47
CA PRO A 300 -13.84 12.83 -16.15
C PRO A 300 -13.11 11.69 -15.44
N GLY A 301 -12.41 11.94 -14.35
CA GLY A 301 -11.64 11.01 -13.54
C GLY A 301 -10.55 11.72 -12.76
N GLN A 302 -9.84 11.05 -11.85
CA GLN A 302 -8.88 11.53 -10.85
C GLN A 302 -9.55 12.05 -9.56
N ASN A 303 -9.01 11.61 -8.43
CA ASN A 303 -9.46 11.92 -7.07
C ASN A 303 -10.83 11.29 -6.65
N GLU A 304 -11.55 10.59 -7.51
CA GLU A 304 -12.76 9.84 -7.15
C GLU A 304 -12.47 8.65 -6.24
N ASP A 305 -11.33 7.99 -6.46
CA ASP A 305 -10.84 6.89 -5.63
C ASP A 305 -10.36 7.40 -4.26
N VAL A 306 -9.65 8.52 -4.24
CA VAL A 306 -9.21 9.17 -3.00
C VAL A 306 -10.42 9.61 -2.19
N ASP A 307 -11.43 10.23 -2.81
CA ASP A 307 -12.69 10.61 -2.18
C ASP A 307 -13.43 9.42 -1.55
N LEU A 308 -13.55 8.32 -2.30
CA LEU A 308 -14.16 7.09 -1.79
C LEU A 308 -13.37 6.55 -0.59
N CYS A 309 -12.06 6.54 -0.67
CA CYS A 309 -11.20 6.07 0.43
C CYS A 309 -11.34 6.93 1.70
N ILE A 310 -11.47 8.25 1.58
CA ILE A 310 -11.74 9.11 2.75
C ILE A 310 -13.07 8.75 3.38
N ARG A 311 -14.14 8.57 2.59
CA ARG A 311 -15.45 8.16 3.10
C ARG A 311 -15.39 6.80 3.78
N LEU A 312 -14.64 5.84 3.24
CA LEU A 312 -14.38 4.54 3.85
C LEU A 312 -13.66 4.71 5.21
N ASN A 313 -12.65 5.57 5.29
CA ASN A 313 -11.90 5.81 6.54
C ASN A 313 -12.75 6.36 7.70
N LEU A 314 -13.98 6.79 7.49
CA LEU A 314 -14.87 7.22 8.57
C LEU A 314 -15.48 6.04 9.38
N GLY A 315 -15.37 4.81 8.91
CA GLY A 315 -15.91 3.63 9.59
C GLY A 315 -15.24 2.31 9.24
N TRP A 316 -14.57 2.24 8.10
CA TRP A 316 -13.92 1.06 7.55
C TRP A 316 -12.41 1.25 7.49
N GLN A 317 -11.69 0.17 7.30
CA GLN A 317 -10.23 0.17 7.11
C GLN A 317 -9.88 -0.35 5.72
N MET A 318 -8.69 -0.03 5.25
CA MET A 318 -8.19 -0.50 3.97
C MET A 318 -6.86 -1.22 4.13
N ARG A 319 -6.60 -2.18 3.26
CA ARG A 319 -5.34 -2.95 3.23
C ARG A 319 -4.75 -2.97 1.82
N LEU A 320 -3.46 -2.74 1.74
CA LEU A 320 -2.67 -3.09 0.57
C LEU A 320 -2.20 -4.53 0.71
N CYS A 321 -2.49 -5.37 -0.26
CA CYS A 321 -2.09 -6.77 -0.29
C CYS A 321 -0.76 -6.91 -1.04
N HIS A 322 0.36 -7.04 -0.30
CA HIS A 322 1.68 -7.20 -0.90
C HIS A 322 1.86 -8.51 -1.65
N ASN A 323 1.02 -9.50 -1.34
CA ASN A 323 0.94 -10.79 -2.02
C ASN A 323 -0.15 -10.85 -3.11
N SER A 324 -0.61 -9.71 -3.58
CA SER A 324 -1.46 -9.57 -4.77
C SER A 324 -0.79 -8.61 -5.73
N PHE A 325 -0.37 -9.11 -6.89
CA PHE A 325 0.23 -8.30 -7.94
C PHE A 325 -0.59 -8.43 -9.22
N ILE A 326 -0.97 -7.29 -9.79
CA ILE A 326 -1.68 -7.17 -11.06
C ILE A 326 -0.85 -6.25 -11.97
N VAL A 327 -0.55 -6.69 -13.18
CA VAL A 327 0.17 -5.85 -14.16
C VAL A 327 -0.76 -4.72 -14.62
N HIS A 328 -0.24 -3.50 -14.66
CA HIS A 328 -0.96 -2.33 -15.13
C HIS A 328 -0.10 -1.60 -16.17
N TYR A 329 -0.63 -1.41 -17.36
CA TYR A 329 0.09 -0.69 -18.41
C TYR A 329 0.21 0.79 -18.10
N GLY A 330 -0.76 1.36 -17.40
CA GLY A 330 -0.79 2.76 -17.03
C GLY A 330 -0.91 3.70 -18.23
N HIS A 331 -1.39 3.19 -19.35
CA HIS A 331 -1.55 3.90 -20.62
C HIS A 331 -2.99 4.37 -20.83
N GLY A 332 -3.67 4.84 -19.78
CA GLY A 332 -5.00 5.41 -19.94
C GLY A 332 -5.05 6.32 -21.18
N ASN A 333 -5.77 5.88 -22.21
CA ASN A 333 -6.20 6.60 -23.40
C ASN A 333 -5.24 7.67 -23.92
N GLY A 334 -4.05 7.26 -24.41
CA GLY A 334 -3.07 8.14 -25.05
C GLY A 334 -2.76 9.34 -24.18
N ARG A 335 -2.04 9.14 -23.07
CA ARG A 335 -1.64 10.23 -22.18
C ARG A 335 -0.93 11.32 -22.96
N ASN A 336 -1.70 12.30 -23.41
CA ASN A 336 -1.18 13.64 -23.50
C ASN A 336 -0.98 14.08 -22.03
N SER A 337 0.26 14.13 -21.55
CA SER A 337 0.62 14.57 -20.19
C SER A 337 -0.11 15.86 -19.80
N TYR A 338 -0.28 16.74 -20.76
CA TYR A 338 -0.98 18.02 -20.64
C TYR A 338 -2.48 17.83 -20.29
N ILE A 339 -3.20 16.92 -20.93
CA ILE A 339 -4.62 16.66 -20.61
C ILE A 339 -4.75 16.04 -19.21
N TRP A 340 -3.84 15.14 -18.85
CA TRP A 340 -3.82 14.53 -17.52
C TRP A 340 -3.58 15.56 -16.42
N GLU A 341 -2.58 16.44 -16.61
CA GLU A 341 -2.25 17.52 -15.67
C GLU A 341 -3.40 18.50 -15.50
N GLN A 342 -4.04 18.92 -16.60
CA GLN A 342 -5.22 19.79 -16.55
C GLN A 342 -6.39 19.13 -15.81
N THR A 343 -6.67 17.86 -16.09
CA THR A 343 -7.74 17.11 -15.41
C THR A 343 -7.46 16.99 -13.92
N PHE A 344 -6.22 16.64 -13.56
CA PHE A 344 -5.80 16.51 -12.16
C PHE A 344 -5.88 17.85 -11.42
N SER A 345 -5.46 18.95 -12.02
CA SER A 345 -5.58 20.29 -11.43
C SER A 345 -7.03 20.65 -11.11
N VAL A 346 -7.95 20.44 -12.07
CA VAL A 346 -9.38 20.74 -11.89
C VAL A 346 -10.02 19.86 -10.83
N THR A 347 -9.71 18.56 -10.82
CA THR A 347 -10.31 17.64 -9.83
C THR A 347 -9.70 17.82 -8.45
N SER A 348 -8.44 18.24 -8.34
CA SER A 348 -7.81 18.61 -7.07
C SER A 348 -8.42 19.86 -6.45
N GLU A 349 -8.81 20.84 -7.29
CA GLU A 349 -9.57 22.01 -6.80
C GLU A 349 -10.95 21.59 -6.25
N LYS A 350 -11.71 20.78 -6.99
CA LYS A 350 -12.98 20.20 -6.53
C LYS A 350 -12.83 19.37 -5.25
N PHE A 351 -11.69 18.70 -5.11
CA PHE A 351 -11.38 17.93 -3.90
C PHE A 351 -11.16 18.84 -2.70
N ARG A 352 -10.34 19.89 -2.85
CA ARG A 352 -10.14 20.91 -1.83
C ARG A 352 -11.43 21.66 -1.46
N GLU A 353 -12.29 21.94 -2.44
CA GLU A 353 -13.62 22.53 -2.17
C GLU A 353 -14.50 21.59 -1.33
N LYS A 354 -14.44 20.28 -1.55
CA LYS A 354 -15.24 19.29 -0.81
C LYS A 354 -14.72 19.03 0.58
N TRP A 355 -13.41 18.86 0.74
CA TRP A 355 -12.78 18.37 1.95
C TRP A 355 -12.00 19.42 2.74
N GLY A 356 -11.66 20.56 2.13
CA GLY A 356 -10.92 21.64 2.78
C GLY A 356 -9.40 21.41 2.90
N PHE A 357 -8.88 20.31 2.35
CA PHE A 357 -7.45 19.96 2.39
C PHE A 357 -7.01 19.22 1.13
N ASP A 358 -5.68 19.08 0.97
CA ASP A 358 -5.07 18.26 -0.07
C ASP A 358 -4.60 16.92 0.52
N MET A 359 -5.17 15.82 0.05
CA MET A 359 -4.90 14.49 0.60
C MET A 359 -3.46 14.01 0.32
N SER A 360 -2.85 14.42 -0.78
CA SER A 360 -1.50 13.98 -1.15
C SER A 360 -0.47 14.35 -0.09
N TYR A 361 -0.60 15.53 0.51
CA TYR A 361 0.28 16.01 1.58
C TYR A 361 0.15 15.16 2.85
N TYR A 362 -1.07 14.79 3.26
CA TYR A 362 -1.34 14.10 4.53
C TYR A 362 -1.20 12.57 4.48
N THR A 363 -0.94 12.01 3.30
CA THR A 363 -0.81 10.55 3.11
C THR A 363 0.55 10.13 2.56
N TYR A 364 1.49 11.05 2.48
CA TYR A 364 2.84 10.74 2.03
C TYR A 364 3.62 9.98 3.10
N SER A 365 4.13 8.80 2.76
CA SER A 365 5.01 8.01 3.65
C SER A 365 6.46 8.46 3.48
N ARG A 366 7.10 8.83 4.57
CA ARG A 366 8.46 9.37 4.62
C ARG A 366 9.50 8.23 4.64
N LYS A 367 9.61 7.50 3.52
CA LYS A 367 10.52 6.36 3.39
C LYS A 367 11.97 6.70 3.71
N GLU A 368 12.40 7.91 3.41
CA GLU A 368 13.74 8.42 3.70
C GLU A 368 14.03 8.49 5.22
N LEU A 369 13.03 8.82 6.04
CA LEU A 369 13.14 8.80 7.50
C LEU A 369 13.05 7.36 8.03
N ILE A 370 12.17 6.54 7.47
CA ILE A 370 12.03 5.12 7.85
C ILE A 370 13.35 4.36 7.60
N ALA A 371 14.06 4.66 6.51
CA ALA A 371 15.36 4.07 6.20
C ALA A 371 16.46 4.37 7.24
N MET A 372 16.25 5.35 8.12
CA MET A 372 17.15 5.68 9.22
C MET A 372 16.89 4.88 10.51
N ILE A 373 15.81 4.08 10.55
CA ILE A 373 15.55 3.13 11.66
C ILE A 373 16.52 1.95 11.49
N SER A 374 17.33 1.70 12.51
CA SER A 374 18.44 0.74 12.43
C SER A 374 18.17 -0.60 13.12
N GLU A 375 17.07 -0.71 13.84
CA GLU A 375 16.70 -1.92 14.56
C GLU A 375 16.27 -3.04 13.59
N PRO A 376 16.59 -4.31 13.91
CA PRO A 376 16.04 -5.47 13.19
C PRO A 376 14.52 -5.43 13.09
N LYS A 377 13.95 -5.99 12.02
CA LYS A 377 12.50 -5.92 11.76
C LYS A 377 11.64 -6.63 12.81
N GLU A 378 12.21 -7.54 13.56
CA GLU A 378 11.57 -8.28 14.67
C GLU A 378 11.57 -7.49 15.98
N SER A 379 12.17 -6.31 16.00
CA SER A 379 12.33 -5.49 17.21
C SER A 379 11.02 -4.84 17.64
N ARG A 380 10.81 -4.76 18.95
CA ARG A 380 9.67 -4.07 19.58
C ARG A 380 9.95 -2.59 19.77
N ILE A 381 10.03 -1.84 18.69
CA ILE A 381 10.24 -0.39 18.73
C ILE A 381 8.96 0.37 19.05
N ARG A 382 9.12 1.52 19.70
CA ARG A 382 8.03 2.48 19.96
C ARG A 382 8.34 3.79 19.25
N VAL A 383 7.44 4.21 18.38
CA VAL A 383 7.65 5.39 17.53
C VAL A 383 6.54 6.41 17.77
N LEU A 384 6.92 7.67 17.94
CA LEU A 384 6.02 8.82 17.94
C LEU A 384 6.32 9.69 16.72
N GLU A 385 5.31 10.01 15.93
CA GLU A 385 5.41 11.02 14.87
C GLU A 385 4.56 12.25 15.23
N VAL A 386 5.17 13.43 15.22
CA VAL A 386 4.49 14.72 15.41
C VAL A 386 4.27 15.34 14.03
N GLY A 387 3.05 15.83 13.76
CA GLY A 387 2.64 16.25 12.43
C GLY A 387 2.47 15.05 11.51
N CYS A 388 1.86 13.95 12.04
CA CYS A 388 1.81 12.66 11.35
C CYS A 388 0.82 12.60 10.17
N GLY A 389 0.07 13.66 9.91
CA GLY A 389 -1.01 13.63 8.93
C GLY A 389 -2.01 12.50 9.22
N CYS A 390 -2.38 11.74 8.20
CA CYS A 390 -3.20 10.53 8.36
C CYS A 390 -2.41 9.30 8.88
N GLY A 391 -1.11 9.44 9.19
CA GLY A 391 -0.28 8.35 9.73
C GLY A 391 0.30 7.39 8.70
N ALA A 392 0.52 7.83 7.46
CA ALA A 392 1.06 6.96 6.40
C ALA A 392 2.47 6.42 6.72
N THR A 393 3.35 7.26 7.29
CA THR A 393 4.68 6.86 7.77
C THR A 393 4.56 5.81 8.88
N LEU A 394 3.70 6.05 9.86
CA LEU A 394 3.46 5.14 10.98
C LEU A 394 2.88 3.79 10.53
N ALA A 395 1.95 3.81 9.57
CA ALA A 395 1.37 2.59 9.01
C ALA A 395 2.44 1.74 8.30
N HIS A 396 3.34 2.38 7.57
CA HIS A 396 4.45 1.69 6.90
C HIS A 396 5.49 1.15 7.91
N ILE A 397 5.79 1.89 8.98
CA ILE A 397 6.63 1.39 10.08
C ILE A 397 5.98 0.16 10.73
N ALA A 398 4.67 0.20 11.03
CA ALA A 398 3.97 -0.93 11.63
C ALA A 398 3.89 -2.15 10.68
N TYR A 399 3.97 -1.95 9.37
CA TYR A 399 4.07 -3.01 8.39
C TYR A 399 5.49 -3.64 8.37
N GLU A 400 6.53 -2.80 8.35
CA GLU A 400 7.91 -3.28 8.28
C GLU A 400 8.43 -3.85 9.61
N TRP A 401 7.94 -3.36 10.76
CA TRP A 401 8.22 -3.85 12.11
C TRP A 401 6.91 -4.30 12.77
N PRO A 402 6.46 -5.55 12.57
CA PRO A 402 5.15 -6.02 13.04
C PRO A 402 4.92 -5.90 14.55
N GLU A 403 6.00 -5.94 15.34
CA GLU A 403 5.96 -5.78 16.80
C GLU A 403 6.06 -4.30 17.26
N ALA A 404 6.19 -3.35 16.32
CA ALA A 404 6.28 -1.94 16.65
C ALA A 404 4.96 -1.39 17.23
N LYS A 405 5.10 -0.45 18.16
CA LYS A 405 3.99 0.38 18.65
C LYS A 405 4.17 1.79 18.10
N VAL A 406 3.27 2.21 17.24
CA VAL A 406 3.33 3.50 16.60
C VAL A 406 2.23 4.42 17.15
N SER A 407 2.57 5.68 17.36
CA SER A 407 1.66 6.72 17.88
C SER A 407 1.89 8.02 17.11
N GLY A 408 0.85 8.81 16.92
CA GLY A 408 0.91 10.08 16.19
C GLY A 408 0.23 11.24 16.92
N ILE A 409 0.71 12.44 16.64
CA ILE A 409 0.05 13.71 17.02
C ILE A 409 -0.16 14.51 15.75
N GLU A 410 -1.40 14.92 15.50
CA GLU A 410 -1.77 15.73 14.35
C GLU A 410 -2.60 16.95 14.81
N ILE A 411 -2.27 18.12 14.26
CA ILE A 411 -2.93 19.36 14.67
C ILE A 411 -4.34 19.52 14.05
N GLN A 412 -4.53 19.01 12.84
CA GLN A 412 -5.80 19.13 12.12
C GLN A 412 -6.77 18.02 12.53
N ASP A 413 -7.94 18.43 13.05
CA ASP A 413 -8.94 17.54 13.63
C ASP A 413 -9.46 16.48 12.62
N ASP A 414 -9.83 16.92 11.42
CA ASP A 414 -10.37 16.00 10.40
C ASP A 414 -9.32 15.00 9.89
N ILE A 415 -8.09 15.43 9.75
CA ILE A 415 -6.95 14.57 9.35
C ILE A 415 -6.64 13.56 10.48
N ALA A 416 -6.57 14.03 11.72
CA ALA A 416 -6.36 13.17 12.87
C ALA A 416 -7.44 12.09 13.02
N LYS A 417 -8.72 12.42 12.77
CA LYS A 417 -9.84 11.47 12.79
C LYS A 417 -9.69 10.36 11.75
N ILE A 418 -9.26 10.69 10.54
CA ILE A 418 -9.00 9.70 9.47
C ILE A 418 -7.93 8.71 9.96
N GLY A 419 -6.80 9.21 10.46
CA GLY A 419 -5.70 8.37 10.95
C GLY A 419 -6.07 7.55 12.20
N ALA A 420 -6.83 8.15 13.12
CA ALA A 420 -7.26 7.50 14.38
C ALA A 420 -8.18 6.29 14.17
N ASN A 421 -8.77 6.14 12.97
CA ASN A 421 -9.57 4.96 12.64
C ASN A 421 -8.75 3.66 12.59
N TYR A 422 -7.44 3.73 12.39
CA TYR A 422 -6.58 2.53 12.22
C TYR A 422 -5.24 2.59 12.95
N LEU A 423 -4.86 3.75 13.54
CA LEU A 423 -3.63 3.95 14.33
C LEU A 423 -3.94 4.72 15.62
N ASP A 424 -3.00 4.73 16.58
CA ASP A 424 -3.08 5.59 17.78
C ASP A 424 -2.66 7.01 17.43
N ILE A 425 -3.56 7.78 16.81
CA ILE A 425 -3.34 9.20 16.48
C ILE A 425 -4.19 10.06 17.38
N ARG A 426 -3.56 11.10 17.96
CA ARG A 426 -4.18 12.08 18.85
C ARG A 426 -4.20 13.45 18.19
N GLN A 427 -5.38 14.08 18.19
CA GLN A 427 -5.48 15.47 17.77
C GLN A 427 -4.87 16.40 18.82
N GLY A 428 -4.05 17.35 18.39
CA GLY A 428 -3.54 18.39 19.26
C GLY A 428 -2.41 19.22 18.69
N ASN A 429 -2.28 20.44 19.21
CA ASN A 429 -1.15 21.31 18.89
C ASN A 429 0.01 21.00 19.84
N ILE A 430 1.13 20.54 19.29
CA ILE A 430 2.33 20.14 20.06
C ILE A 430 2.89 21.28 20.91
N GLU A 431 2.72 22.52 20.51
CA GLU A 431 3.22 23.69 21.27
C GLU A 431 2.46 23.92 22.56
N THR A 432 1.17 23.56 22.63
CA THR A 432 0.29 23.88 23.77
C THR A 432 -0.26 22.65 24.49
N MET A 433 -0.38 21.50 23.81
CA MET A 433 -0.95 20.30 24.42
C MET A 433 -0.01 19.68 25.45
N GLN A 434 -0.58 18.98 26.42
CA GLN A 434 0.15 18.01 27.22
C GLN A 434 0.21 16.71 26.42
N ILE A 435 1.42 16.20 26.19
CA ILE A 435 1.64 14.96 25.43
C ILE A 435 1.05 13.79 26.25
N PRO A 436 0.08 13.00 25.68
CA PRO A 436 -0.68 12.01 26.45
C PRO A 436 0.03 10.65 26.57
N TYR A 437 1.35 10.67 26.68
CA TYR A 437 2.20 9.49 26.82
C TYR A 437 3.09 9.61 28.05
N GLU A 438 3.64 8.48 28.50
CA GLU A 438 4.62 8.46 29.59
C GLU A 438 5.99 8.97 29.10
N LYS A 439 6.79 9.50 30.03
CA LYS A 439 8.17 9.89 29.73
C LYS A 439 9.04 8.64 29.45
N ASP A 440 10.17 8.84 28.77
CA ASP A 440 11.12 7.78 28.42
C ASP A 440 10.47 6.57 27.75
N THR A 441 9.51 6.85 26.84
CA THR A 441 8.68 5.80 26.20
C THR A 441 9.19 5.41 24.82
N PHE A 442 9.59 6.38 24.00
CA PHE A 442 9.81 6.17 22.57
C PHE A 442 11.29 5.90 22.26
N ASP A 443 11.48 4.93 21.35
CA ASP A 443 12.78 4.63 20.74
C ASP A 443 13.07 5.63 19.62
N TYR A 444 12.02 6.09 18.91
CA TYR A 444 12.11 7.09 17.86
C TYR A 444 11.04 8.15 18.01
N ILE A 445 11.43 9.42 17.80
CA ILE A 445 10.50 10.53 17.59
C ILE A 445 10.75 11.08 16.19
N ILE A 446 9.69 11.16 15.35
CA ILE A 446 9.76 11.65 13.99
C ILE A 446 9.19 13.07 13.93
N LEU A 447 9.94 13.97 13.30
CA LEU A 447 9.58 15.37 13.02
C LEU A 447 9.76 15.62 11.52
N ALA A 448 8.77 15.20 10.72
CA ALA A 448 8.81 15.31 9.27
C ALA A 448 8.17 16.64 8.83
N ASP A 449 9.01 17.64 8.50
CA ASP A 449 8.59 18.99 8.11
C ASP A 449 7.68 19.64 9.16
N VAL A 450 8.14 19.70 10.40
CA VAL A 450 7.40 20.24 11.55
C VAL A 450 8.09 21.48 12.14
N LEU A 451 9.41 21.45 12.26
CA LEU A 451 10.15 22.48 12.99
C LEU A 451 10.03 23.87 12.37
N GLU A 452 9.87 23.97 11.06
CA GLU A 452 9.67 25.20 10.32
C GLU A 452 8.33 25.90 10.62
N HIS A 453 7.34 25.14 11.10
CA HIS A 453 6.03 25.63 11.46
C HIS A 453 5.93 26.09 12.92
N LEU A 454 6.95 25.82 13.75
CA LEU A 454 6.92 26.11 15.18
C LEU A 454 7.39 27.54 15.50
N HIS A 455 6.73 28.17 16.47
CA HIS A 455 7.17 29.45 17.00
C HIS A 455 8.49 29.32 17.77
N ASP A 456 8.68 28.22 18.51
CA ASP A 456 9.88 27.93 19.30
C ASP A 456 10.31 26.47 19.15
N PRO A 457 11.06 26.13 18.08
CA PRO A 457 11.51 24.76 17.81
C PRO A 457 12.37 24.18 18.95
N GLU A 458 13.26 24.98 19.57
CA GLU A 458 14.15 24.53 20.64
C GLU A 458 13.35 24.10 21.87
N ARG A 459 12.36 24.88 22.28
CA ARG A 459 11.47 24.53 23.39
C ARG A 459 10.70 23.24 23.14
N ILE A 460 10.22 23.01 21.91
CA ILE A 460 9.48 21.80 21.57
C ILE A 460 10.41 20.59 21.51
N LEU A 461 11.60 20.72 20.97
CA LEU A 461 12.62 19.66 21.03
C LEU A 461 12.94 19.27 22.47
N GLN A 462 13.20 20.23 23.38
CA GLN A 462 13.42 19.97 24.80
C GLN A 462 12.23 19.26 25.46
N LYS A 463 10.99 19.66 25.13
CA LYS A 463 9.77 18.99 25.59
C LYS A 463 9.72 17.54 25.12
N LEU A 464 9.98 17.26 23.83
CA LEU A 464 9.97 15.93 23.24
C LEU A 464 11.08 15.02 23.77
N LEU A 465 12.25 15.56 24.09
CA LEU A 465 13.35 14.81 24.68
C LEU A 465 12.97 14.12 26.00
N SER A 466 12.00 14.65 26.76
CA SER A 466 11.55 13.97 27.97
C SER A 466 10.73 12.70 27.70
N TYR A 467 10.31 12.45 26.47
CA TYR A 467 9.57 11.26 26.04
C TYR A 467 10.43 10.27 25.25
N LEU A 468 11.61 10.72 24.79
CA LEU A 468 12.61 9.90 24.11
C LEU A 468 13.48 9.18 25.15
N LYS A 469 13.69 7.88 25.00
CA LYS A 469 14.65 7.13 25.84
C LYS A 469 16.09 7.64 25.67
N ALA A 470 16.95 7.32 26.62
CA ALA A 470 18.27 7.96 26.71
C ALA A 470 19.20 7.73 25.51
N ASP A 471 19.21 6.51 24.96
CA ASP A 471 20.12 6.12 23.87
C ASP A 471 19.47 6.20 22.48
N ASP A 472 18.25 6.72 22.40
CA ASP A 472 17.42 6.67 21.21
C ASP A 472 17.46 7.96 20.38
N SER A 473 16.66 8.08 19.31
CA SER A 473 16.91 9.05 18.26
C SER A 473 15.69 9.89 17.90
N ILE A 474 15.93 11.15 17.51
CA ILE A 474 14.98 11.94 16.71
C ILE A 474 15.34 11.76 15.24
N LEU A 475 14.33 11.46 14.41
CA LEU A 475 14.41 11.50 12.96
C LEU A 475 13.70 12.76 12.49
N CYS A 476 14.37 13.58 11.69
CA CYS A 476 13.86 14.89 11.33
C CYS A 476 14.09 15.19 9.85
N SER A 477 13.16 15.91 9.24
CA SER A 477 13.39 16.60 7.98
C SER A 477 12.98 18.06 8.06
N VAL A 478 13.69 18.91 7.30
CA VAL A 478 13.39 20.34 7.15
C VAL A 478 13.75 20.81 5.75
N PRO A 479 12.97 21.72 5.14
CA PRO A 479 13.29 22.31 3.84
C PRO A 479 14.52 23.21 3.91
N ASN A 480 15.25 23.29 2.82
CA ASN A 480 16.48 24.07 2.71
C ASN A 480 16.24 25.41 2.04
N ILE A 481 16.36 26.51 2.79
CA ILE A 481 16.22 27.87 2.24
C ILE A 481 17.32 28.24 1.23
N LEU A 482 18.49 27.56 1.27
CA LEU A 482 19.57 27.78 0.31
C LEU A 482 19.30 27.12 -1.06
N ASN A 483 18.15 26.49 -1.26
CA ASN A 483 17.82 25.85 -2.53
C ASN A 483 17.98 26.83 -3.70
N ARG A 484 18.54 26.35 -4.82
CA ARG A 484 18.89 27.13 -6.01
C ARG A 484 17.70 27.89 -6.62
N HIS A 485 16.49 27.34 -6.60
CA HIS A 485 15.29 28.01 -7.09
C HIS A 485 14.95 29.20 -6.20
N VAL A 486 14.96 29.03 -4.88
CA VAL A 486 14.72 30.10 -3.91
C VAL A 486 15.76 31.20 -4.04
N ILE A 487 17.05 30.83 -4.09
CA ILE A 487 18.14 31.80 -4.18
C ILE A 487 18.11 32.58 -5.52
N SER A 488 17.86 31.89 -6.65
CA SER A 488 17.77 32.56 -7.93
C SER A 488 16.60 33.54 -8.00
N ASP A 489 15.47 33.23 -7.41
CA ASP A 489 14.30 34.11 -7.33
C ASP A 489 14.58 35.31 -6.42
N LEU A 490 15.20 35.12 -5.28
CA LEU A 490 15.61 36.21 -4.39
C LEU A 490 16.59 37.17 -5.08
N LEU A 491 17.55 36.66 -5.85
CA LEU A 491 18.50 37.47 -6.61
C LEU A 491 17.81 38.29 -7.71
N ARG A 492 16.68 37.81 -8.23
CA ARG A 492 15.80 38.52 -9.18
C ARG A 492 14.79 39.45 -8.48
N GLY A 493 14.85 39.57 -7.16
CA GLY A 493 13.93 40.40 -6.36
C GLY A 493 12.55 39.78 -6.19
N LYS A 494 12.39 38.46 -6.38
CA LYS A 494 11.15 37.73 -6.23
C LYS A 494 11.15 37.01 -4.89
N LEU A 495 10.07 37.15 -4.13
CA LEU A 495 9.79 36.38 -2.93
C LEU A 495 8.28 36.13 -2.87
N GLU A 496 7.86 34.99 -3.33
CA GLU A 496 6.44 34.63 -3.39
C GLU A 496 6.19 33.41 -2.50
N TYR A 497 5.33 33.58 -1.50
CA TYR A 497 4.86 32.48 -0.68
C TYR A 497 3.88 31.60 -1.46
N GLN A 498 4.07 30.30 -1.33
CA GLN A 498 3.31 29.26 -2.02
C GLN A 498 2.39 28.52 -1.04
N ASP A 499 1.54 27.65 -1.56
CA ASP A 499 0.67 26.79 -0.75
C ASP A 499 1.37 25.50 -0.29
N ALA A 500 2.58 25.24 -0.79
CA ALA A 500 3.42 24.09 -0.43
C ALA A 500 4.89 24.37 -0.82
N GLY A 501 5.82 23.54 -0.30
CA GLY A 501 7.25 23.62 -0.65
C GLY A 501 8.06 24.48 0.31
N ILE A 502 9.26 24.90 -0.12
CA ILE A 502 10.23 25.61 0.75
C ILE A 502 9.67 26.94 1.25
N LEU A 503 8.96 27.67 0.40
CA LEU A 503 8.34 28.94 0.73
C LEU A 503 6.85 28.80 1.06
N ASP A 504 6.45 27.69 1.67
CA ASP A 504 5.07 27.54 2.18
C ASP A 504 4.73 28.71 3.12
N ARG A 505 3.53 29.28 2.90
CA ARG A 505 3.07 30.47 3.66
C ARG A 505 2.85 30.20 5.14
N THR A 506 2.83 28.93 5.57
CA THR A 506 2.72 28.51 6.96
C THR A 506 4.08 28.33 7.64
N HIS A 507 5.20 28.45 6.90
CA HIS A 507 6.54 28.39 7.47
C HIS A 507 6.86 29.66 8.26
N LEU A 508 7.15 29.49 9.53
CA LEU A 508 7.58 30.56 10.45
C LEU A 508 9.10 30.65 10.57
N ARG A 509 9.81 29.59 10.20
CA ARG A 509 11.27 29.45 10.29
C ARG A 509 11.82 28.90 8.96
N PHE A 510 13.02 29.33 8.62
CA PHE A 510 13.75 28.85 7.46
C PHE A 510 15.11 28.35 7.91
N PHE A 511 15.50 27.18 7.44
CA PHE A 511 16.72 26.52 7.88
C PHE A 511 17.73 26.36 6.74
N THR A 512 19.01 26.53 7.10
CA THR A 512 20.15 25.99 6.37
C THR A 512 20.67 24.79 7.14
N MET A 513 21.55 23.99 6.55
CA MET A 513 22.17 22.85 7.22
C MET A 513 22.83 23.26 8.57
N ASP A 514 23.64 24.31 8.56
CA ASP A 514 24.34 24.80 9.76
C ASP A 514 23.33 25.29 10.83
N SER A 515 22.29 26.00 10.43
CA SER A 515 21.32 26.55 11.39
C SER A 515 20.49 25.45 12.06
N ILE A 516 20.07 24.39 11.34
CA ILE A 516 19.30 23.31 11.94
C ILE A 516 20.17 22.43 12.84
N VAL A 517 21.42 22.15 12.48
CA VAL A 517 22.37 21.43 13.33
C VAL A 517 22.55 22.16 14.66
N ARG A 518 22.76 23.47 14.63
CA ARG A 518 22.88 24.28 15.87
C ARG A 518 21.64 24.26 16.75
N VAL A 519 20.43 24.17 16.17
CA VAL A 519 19.19 24.02 16.97
C VAL A 519 19.23 22.73 17.80
N PHE A 520 19.67 21.63 17.20
CA PHE A 520 19.80 20.34 17.89
C PHE A 520 20.94 20.37 18.94
N GLU A 521 22.11 20.91 18.60
CA GLU A 521 23.25 21.06 19.53
C GLU A 521 22.85 21.85 20.78
N ARG A 522 22.11 22.96 20.65
CA ARG A 522 21.62 23.75 21.81
C ARG A 522 20.62 22.97 22.68
N CYS A 523 20.02 21.92 22.13
CA CYS A 523 19.17 21.02 22.88
C CYS A 523 19.93 19.81 23.48
N GLY A 524 21.26 19.74 23.35
CA GLY A 524 22.10 18.64 23.81
C GLY A 524 21.98 17.39 22.92
N MET A 525 21.83 17.61 21.63
CA MET A 525 21.76 16.52 20.64
C MET A 525 22.84 16.68 19.56
N GLU A 526 23.40 15.56 19.14
CA GLU A 526 24.34 15.44 18.03
C GLU A 526 23.63 14.87 16.79
N VAL A 527 23.82 15.48 15.63
CA VAL A 527 23.37 14.93 14.35
C VAL A 527 24.35 13.84 13.91
N THR A 528 23.93 12.60 13.98
CA THR A 528 24.78 11.41 13.73
C THR A 528 24.72 10.89 12.29
N GLN A 529 23.66 11.21 11.56
CA GLN A 529 23.47 10.84 10.17
C GLN A 529 22.70 11.95 9.46
N MET A 530 23.11 12.30 8.23
CA MET A 530 22.42 13.27 7.40
C MET A 530 22.35 12.79 5.97
N MET A 531 21.19 12.95 5.35
CA MET A 531 20.91 12.74 3.94
C MET A 531 20.26 14.00 3.37
N ALA A 532 20.17 14.07 2.05
CA ALA A 532 19.53 15.16 1.36
C ALA A 532 18.58 14.62 0.28
N THR A 533 17.45 15.28 0.12
CA THR A 533 16.63 15.13 -1.08
C THR A 533 16.97 16.27 -2.05
N TYR A 534 16.77 16.02 -3.32
CA TYR A 534 17.12 16.98 -4.38
C TYR A 534 15.87 17.26 -5.21
N ASP A 535 15.68 18.49 -5.63
CA ASP A 535 14.66 18.77 -6.62
C ASP A 535 15.07 18.27 -8.01
N THR A 536 14.09 17.93 -8.82
CA THR A 536 14.28 17.44 -10.19
C THR A 536 13.96 18.50 -11.23
N GLU A 537 13.51 19.69 -10.82
CA GLU A 537 13.18 20.79 -11.72
C GLU A 537 14.44 21.46 -12.22
N GLU A 538 14.47 21.78 -13.52
CA GLU A 538 15.55 22.52 -14.12
C GLU A 538 15.33 24.03 -13.90
N LEU A 539 16.42 24.76 -13.68
CA LEU A 539 16.39 26.22 -13.67
C LEU A 539 16.13 26.77 -15.08
N ASP A 540 15.44 27.88 -15.17
CA ASP A 540 15.43 28.64 -16.42
C ASP A 540 16.83 29.20 -16.73
N ALA A 541 17.08 29.57 -17.99
CA ALA A 541 18.41 29.98 -18.44
C ALA A 541 18.97 31.21 -17.68
N GLU A 542 18.11 32.15 -17.28
CA GLU A 542 18.49 33.33 -16.49
C GLU A 542 18.90 32.95 -15.06
N ALA A 543 18.12 32.07 -14.42
CA ALA A 543 18.43 31.54 -13.09
C ALA A 543 19.74 30.73 -13.09
N GLU A 544 19.97 29.94 -14.15
CA GLU A 544 21.21 29.18 -14.29
C GLU A 544 22.43 30.10 -14.43
N GLU A 545 22.32 31.17 -15.22
CA GLU A 545 23.38 32.20 -15.37
C GLU A 545 23.67 32.85 -14.01
N LEU A 546 22.63 33.26 -13.26
CA LEU A 546 22.78 33.88 -11.95
C LEU A 546 23.45 32.92 -10.95
N MET A 547 23.06 31.65 -10.91
CA MET A 547 23.67 30.67 -10.04
C MET A 547 25.13 30.38 -10.42
N ASN A 548 25.43 30.32 -11.71
CA ASN A 548 26.81 30.16 -12.18
C ASN A 548 27.69 31.35 -11.80
N ALA A 549 27.17 32.58 -11.85
CA ALA A 549 27.88 33.78 -11.38
C ALA A 549 28.08 33.75 -9.86
N LEU A 550 27.06 33.36 -9.09
CA LEU A 550 27.12 33.20 -7.65
C LEU A 550 28.24 32.22 -7.22
N TYR A 551 28.36 31.10 -7.93
CA TYR A 551 29.38 30.09 -7.67
C TYR A 551 30.84 30.54 -7.90
N GLN A 552 31.07 31.71 -8.53
CA GLN A 552 32.39 32.28 -8.68
C GLN A 552 32.81 33.18 -7.49
N ILE A 553 31.87 33.46 -6.58
CA ILE A 553 32.17 34.30 -5.41
C ILE A 553 33.06 33.52 -4.43
N PRO A 554 34.22 34.08 -4.02
CA PRO A 554 35.07 33.45 -3.01
C PRO A 554 34.33 33.25 -1.68
N HIS A 555 34.53 32.10 -1.05
CA HIS A 555 33.93 31.75 0.26
C HIS A 555 32.40 31.56 0.22
N ILE A 556 31.81 31.39 -0.96
CA ILE A 556 30.41 30.96 -1.04
C ILE A 556 30.23 29.56 -0.38
N ALA A 557 29.07 29.29 0.11
CA ALA A 557 28.71 27.95 0.60
C ALA A 557 28.96 26.87 -0.48
N ASP A 558 29.14 25.63 -0.08
CA ASP A 558 29.35 24.51 -1.00
C ASP A 558 28.20 24.47 -2.02
N ARG A 559 28.56 24.37 -3.31
CA ARG A 559 27.59 24.31 -4.41
C ARG A 559 26.57 23.20 -4.26
N GLN A 560 26.94 22.07 -3.64
CA GLN A 560 26.04 20.97 -3.38
C GLN A 560 24.87 21.37 -2.47
N LEU A 561 25.09 22.29 -1.53
CA LEU A 561 24.03 22.75 -0.61
C LEU A 561 22.91 23.50 -1.33
N PHE A 562 23.19 24.13 -2.48
CA PHE A 562 22.16 24.80 -3.28
C PHE A 562 21.30 23.84 -4.09
N GLN A 563 21.74 22.59 -4.29
CA GLN A 563 20.97 21.57 -4.99
C GLN A 563 20.03 20.82 -4.05
N VAL A 564 20.26 20.92 -2.74
CA VAL A 564 19.46 20.26 -1.73
C VAL A 564 18.10 20.93 -1.63
N TYR A 565 17.03 20.13 -1.75
CA TYR A 565 15.66 20.57 -1.50
C TYR A 565 15.34 20.50 0.00
N GLN A 566 15.71 19.39 0.65
CA GLN A 566 15.37 19.11 2.05
C GLN A 566 16.51 18.33 2.72
N TYR A 567 16.82 18.68 3.95
CA TYR A 567 17.68 17.89 4.84
C TYR A 567 16.87 16.86 5.58
N VAL A 568 17.38 15.63 5.64
CA VAL A 568 16.80 14.48 6.34
C VAL A 568 17.88 13.91 7.24
N PHE A 569 17.64 13.82 8.54
CA PHE A 569 18.70 13.46 9.46
C PHE A 569 18.22 12.73 10.71
N ARG A 570 19.17 12.04 11.34
CA ARG A 570 19.03 11.39 12.64
C ARG A 570 19.88 12.11 13.65
N ALA A 571 19.30 12.44 14.81
CA ALA A 571 20.01 13.04 15.93
C ALA A 571 19.85 12.18 17.19
N LYS A 572 20.91 12.11 18.00
CA LYS A 572 20.96 11.42 19.29
C LYS A 572 21.37 12.39 20.40
N ARG A 573 21.07 12.04 21.65
CA ARG A 573 21.62 12.82 22.78
C ARG A 573 23.15 12.79 22.73
N GLU A 574 23.76 13.93 22.98
CA GLU A 574 25.22 13.96 23.22
C GLU A 574 25.55 13.03 24.38
N ARG A 575 26.52 12.14 24.19
CA ARG A 575 27.07 11.37 25.30
C ARG A 575 27.89 12.31 26.16
N GLU A 576 27.59 12.42 27.47
CA GLU A 576 28.51 13.06 28.41
C GLU A 576 29.86 12.34 28.27
N ALA A 577 30.92 13.10 27.98
CA ALA A 577 32.26 12.53 27.93
C ALA A 577 32.56 12.00 29.34
N GLU A 578 32.73 10.66 29.48
CA GLU A 578 33.16 10.01 30.71
C GLU A 578 34.54 10.48 31.16
#